data_bf3acd0054b3166ced00c8ec8915d8c4
#
_entry.id   bf3acd0054b3166ced00c8ec8915d8c4
#
_cell.length_a   1.000
_cell.length_b   1.000
_cell.length_c   1.000
_cell.angle_alpha   90.00
_cell.angle_beta   90.00
_cell.angle_gamma   90.00
#
_symmetry.space_group_name_H-M   'P 1'
#
loop_
_entity.id
_entity.type
_entity.pdbx_description
1 polymer ?
#
loop_
_entity_poly.entity_id
_entity_poly.type
_entity_poly.pdbx_seq_one_letter_code
_entity_poly.pdbx_strand_id
1 'polypeptide(L)'
;MQTAMNNVIEVNDANFESEVLRASGLVLVDFYAPWCGPCKMLAPLLDQLAAHYAGRVKFVKVNVDASPRLAMRYEISGVPTVMLFRGGLILDTFVGLPHPRTLRARLDELAPAPAGAAVPA
;
A
#
# COMPACT_ATOMS: atom_id res chain seq x y z
N MET A 1 2.07 4.65 -25.08
CA MET A 1 1.82 4.27 -24.41
C MET A 1 2.16 4.02 -23.31
N GLN A 2 2.01 4.00 -22.78
CA GLN A 2 2.19 3.71 -21.82
C GLN A 2 1.97 2.98 -21.22
N THR A 3 2.00 2.59 -21.31
CA THR A 3 1.63 2.15 -20.48
C THR A 3 2.27 1.92 -19.46
N ALA A 4 2.47 2.62 -19.00
CA ALA A 4 3.11 2.50 -17.79
C ALA A 4 2.45 1.45 -17.01
N MET A 5 3.21 0.49 -16.63
CA MET A 5 2.71 -0.52 -15.75
C MET A 5 2.47 0.12 -14.42
N ASN A 6 1.25 0.44 -14.15
CA ASN A 6 0.89 0.98 -12.87
C ASN A 6 0.79 -0.17 -11.87
N ASN A 7 1.80 -0.31 -11.03
CA ASN A 7 1.85 -1.38 -10.04
C ASN A 7 1.07 -1.05 -8.77
N VAL A 8 0.52 0.15 -8.67
CA VAL A 8 -0.34 0.54 -7.55
C VAL A 8 -1.76 0.57 -8.06
N ILE A 9 -2.60 -0.33 -7.55
CA ILE A 9 -3.96 -0.56 -8.06
C ILE A 9 -4.95 0.23 -7.23
N GLU A 10 -5.87 0.94 -7.88
CA GLU A 10 -6.95 1.63 -7.18
C GLU A 10 -8.00 0.63 -6.73
N VAL A 11 -8.38 0.67 -5.45
CA VAL A 11 -9.48 -0.13 -4.91
C VAL A 11 -10.49 0.77 -4.22
N ASN A 12 -11.70 0.26 -4.03
CA ASN A 12 -12.81 1.03 -3.51
C ASN A 12 -13.65 0.17 -2.56
N ASP A 13 -14.78 0.74 -2.07
CA ASP A 13 -15.67 0.04 -1.16
C ASP A 13 -16.12 -1.32 -1.69
N ALA A 14 -16.26 -1.45 -3.00
CA ALA A 14 -16.82 -2.67 -3.61
C ALA A 14 -15.81 -3.81 -3.70
N ASN A 15 -14.52 -3.51 -3.87
CA ASN A 15 -13.52 -4.56 -4.12
C ASN A 15 -12.41 -4.64 -3.08
N PHE A 16 -12.49 -3.87 -2.00
CA PHE A 16 -11.45 -3.88 -0.97
C PHE A 16 -11.32 -5.27 -0.34
N GLU A 17 -12.43 -5.92 -0.08
CA GLU A 17 -12.40 -7.24 0.56
C GLU A 17 -11.63 -8.23 -0.30
N SER A 18 -11.95 -8.32 -1.58
CA SER A 18 -11.30 -9.28 -2.47
C SER A 18 -9.85 -8.92 -2.75
N GLU A 19 -9.55 -7.61 -2.90
CA GLU A 19 -8.21 -7.19 -3.29
C GLU A 19 -7.24 -7.09 -2.12
N VAL A 20 -7.73 -6.85 -0.91
CA VAL A 20 -6.88 -6.62 0.26
C VAL A 20 -7.08 -7.70 1.31
N LEU A 21 -8.31 -7.87 1.79
CA LEU A 21 -8.55 -8.73 2.95
C LEU A 21 -8.36 -10.21 2.63
N ARG A 22 -8.66 -10.62 1.40
CA ARG A 22 -8.50 -11.99 0.95
C ARG A 22 -7.19 -12.24 0.23
N ALA A 23 -6.35 -11.22 0.08
CA ALA A 23 -5.06 -11.40 -0.56
C ALA A 23 -4.17 -12.30 0.29
N SER A 24 -3.38 -13.14 -0.36
CA SER A 24 -2.60 -14.16 0.34
C SER A 24 -1.30 -13.63 0.93
N GLY A 25 -0.83 -12.47 0.51
CA GLY A 25 0.45 -11.93 0.96
C GLY A 25 0.33 -10.58 1.62
N LEU A 26 1.46 -9.91 1.70
CA LEU A 26 1.52 -8.58 2.27
C LEU A 26 0.91 -7.57 1.30
N VAL A 27 0.04 -6.71 1.80
CA VAL A 27 -0.60 -5.65 1.01
C VAL A 27 -0.35 -4.32 1.67
N LEU A 28 0.18 -3.37 0.92
CA LEU A 28 0.30 -1.98 1.36
C LEU A 28 -0.89 -1.21 0.82
N VAL A 29 -1.63 -0.55 1.70
CA VAL A 29 -2.80 0.25 1.34
C VAL A 29 -2.51 1.71 1.62
N ASP A 30 -2.59 2.55 0.60
CA ASP A 30 -2.43 4.00 0.70
C ASP A 30 -3.81 4.65 0.67
N PHE A 31 -4.26 5.14 1.82
CA PHE A 31 -5.49 5.93 1.89
C PHE A 31 -5.13 7.38 1.56
N TYR A 32 -5.66 7.89 0.48
CA TYR A 32 -5.30 9.21 -0.03
C TYR A 32 -6.53 10.01 -0.43
N ALA A 33 -6.33 11.28 -0.73
CA ALA A 33 -7.37 12.12 -1.32
C ALA A 33 -6.77 12.90 -2.49
N PRO A 34 -7.57 13.19 -3.54
CA PRO A 34 -7.04 13.87 -4.72
C PRO A 34 -6.51 15.29 -4.45
N TRP A 35 -7.05 15.96 -3.42
CA TRP A 35 -6.66 17.33 -3.07
C TRP A 35 -5.44 17.39 -2.14
N CYS A 36 -4.92 16.27 -1.73
CA CYS A 36 -3.92 16.19 -0.67
C CYS A 36 -2.50 16.35 -1.24
N GLY A 37 -1.80 17.41 -0.85
CA GLY A 37 -0.43 17.65 -1.30
C GLY A 37 0.55 16.56 -0.89
N PRO A 38 0.62 16.19 0.40
CA PRO A 38 1.52 15.12 0.82
C PRO A 38 1.23 13.78 0.14
N CYS A 39 -0.03 13.50 -0.18
CA CYS A 39 -0.38 12.29 -0.93
C CYS A 39 0.27 12.30 -2.31
N LYS A 40 0.31 13.46 -2.95
CA LYS A 40 0.95 13.60 -4.27
C LYS A 40 2.46 13.43 -4.18
N MET A 41 3.05 13.79 -3.05
CA MET A 41 4.47 13.57 -2.80
C MET A 41 4.77 12.10 -2.57
N LEU A 42 3.86 11.38 -1.94
CA LEU A 42 4.03 9.97 -1.67
C LEU A 42 3.88 9.10 -2.92
N ALA A 43 3.06 9.52 -3.88
CA ALA A 43 2.74 8.68 -5.04
C ALA A 43 3.97 8.20 -5.82
N PRO A 44 4.96 9.05 -6.16
CA PRO A 44 6.14 8.55 -6.88
C PRO A 44 6.93 7.54 -6.06
N LEU A 45 7.03 7.73 -4.75
CA LEU A 45 7.72 6.78 -3.90
C LEU A 45 7.01 5.42 -3.92
N LEU A 46 5.68 5.43 -3.84
CA LEU A 46 4.93 4.18 -3.88
C LEU A 46 5.07 3.48 -5.23
N ASP A 47 5.09 4.23 -6.32
CA ASP A 47 5.33 3.64 -7.64
C ASP A 47 6.68 2.94 -7.69
N GLN A 48 7.73 3.57 -7.15
CA GLN A 48 9.05 2.97 -7.10
C GLN A 48 9.08 1.72 -6.22
N LEU A 49 8.46 1.80 -5.05
CA LEU A 49 8.43 0.66 -4.13
C LEU A 49 7.61 -0.49 -4.72
N ALA A 50 6.49 -0.17 -5.37
CA ALA A 50 5.65 -1.20 -5.99
C ALA A 50 6.42 -1.97 -7.06
N ALA A 51 7.25 -1.27 -7.84
CA ALA A 51 8.10 -1.93 -8.82
C ALA A 51 9.18 -2.79 -8.15
N HIS A 52 9.80 -2.25 -7.09
CA HIS A 52 10.86 -2.96 -6.39
C HIS A 52 10.34 -4.24 -5.70
N TYR A 53 9.15 -4.17 -5.12
CA TYR A 53 8.58 -5.30 -4.39
C TYR A 53 7.59 -6.10 -5.23
N ALA A 54 7.59 -5.94 -6.55
CA ALA A 54 6.68 -6.66 -7.43
C ALA A 54 6.79 -8.18 -7.19
N GLY A 55 5.66 -8.84 -7.07
CA GLY A 55 5.59 -10.27 -6.77
C GLY A 55 5.76 -10.61 -5.30
N ARG A 56 6.10 -9.65 -4.45
CA ARG A 56 6.33 -9.86 -3.02
C ARG A 56 5.38 -9.06 -2.14
N VAL A 57 4.97 -7.88 -2.60
CA VAL A 57 4.04 -7.01 -1.89
C VAL A 57 3.06 -6.46 -2.91
N LYS A 58 1.78 -6.51 -2.59
CA LYS A 58 0.75 -5.91 -3.41
C LYS A 58 0.53 -4.48 -2.93
N PHE A 59 0.53 -3.54 -3.87
CA PHE A 59 0.32 -2.12 -3.55
C PHE A 59 -1.03 -1.68 -4.07
N VAL A 60 -1.86 -1.13 -3.19
CA VAL A 60 -3.16 -0.59 -3.57
C VAL A 60 -3.34 0.80 -2.97
N LYS A 61 -4.23 1.57 -3.56
CA LYS A 61 -4.58 2.89 -3.04
C LYS A 61 -6.09 3.03 -2.99
N VAL A 62 -6.56 3.77 -1.98
CA VAL A 62 -7.97 4.01 -1.73
C VAL A 62 -8.20 5.51 -1.66
N ASN A 63 -9.05 6.02 -2.53
CA ASN A 63 -9.47 7.42 -2.51
C ASN A 63 -10.55 7.55 -1.43
N VAL A 64 -10.22 8.23 -0.32
CA VAL A 64 -11.16 8.31 0.81
C VAL A 64 -12.42 9.08 0.48
N ASP A 65 -12.35 10.00 -0.50
CA ASP A 65 -13.53 10.75 -0.93
C ASP A 65 -14.50 9.86 -1.71
N ALA A 66 -13.96 8.94 -2.49
CA ALA A 66 -14.77 8.02 -3.29
C ALA A 66 -15.17 6.76 -2.54
N SER A 67 -14.49 6.46 -1.44
CA SER A 67 -14.73 5.25 -0.66
C SER A 67 -14.93 5.59 0.81
N PRO A 68 -16.03 6.30 1.12
CA PRO A 68 -16.25 6.78 2.49
C PRO A 68 -16.48 5.66 3.51
N ARG A 69 -16.98 4.50 3.07
CA ARG A 69 -17.17 3.38 3.99
C ARG A 69 -15.84 2.86 4.51
N LEU A 70 -14.84 2.77 3.63
CA LEU A 70 -13.52 2.32 4.03
C LEU A 70 -12.85 3.34 4.94
N ALA A 71 -12.99 4.64 4.61
CA ALA A 71 -12.44 5.69 5.45
C ALA A 71 -13.01 5.62 6.86
N MET A 72 -14.30 5.37 6.96
CA MET A 72 -14.96 5.26 8.26
C MET A 72 -14.55 3.99 9.00
N ARG A 73 -14.52 2.86 8.29
CA ARG A 73 -14.20 1.57 8.89
C ARG A 73 -12.81 1.58 9.50
N TYR A 74 -11.84 2.19 8.83
CA TYR A 74 -10.46 2.22 9.30
C TYR A 74 -10.11 3.52 10.02
N GLU A 75 -11.14 4.34 10.31
CA GLU A 75 -10.99 5.56 11.10
C GLU A 75 -9.89 6.47 10.56
N ILE A 76 -9.95 6.69 9.24
CA ILE A 76 -8.95 7.52 8.57
C ILE A 76 -9.25 8.98 8.91
N SER A 77 -8.42 9.58 9.77
CA SER A 77 -8.59 10.97 10.21
C SER A 77 -7.66 11.93 9.50
N GLY A 78 -6.70 11.41 8.77
CA GLY A 78 -5.76 12.23 8.01
C GLY A 78 -5.23 11.46 6.83
N VAL A 79 -4.81 12.18 5.81
CA VAL A 79 -4.23 11.56 4.61
C VAL A 79 -2.88 12.19 4.32
N PRO A 80 -1.92 11.38 3.81
CA PRO A 80 -2.05 9.95 3.56
C PRO A 80 -2.01 9.13 4.84
N THR A 81 -2.65 7.97 4.83
CA THR A 81 -2.47 6.97 5.87
C THR A 81 -2.11 5.67 5.15
N VAL A 82 -0.96 5.10 5.50
CA VAL A 82 -0.48 3.86 4.90
C VAL A 82 -0.63 2.74 5.91
N MET A 83 -1.32 1.68 5.49
CA MET A 83 -1.49 0.49 6.34
C MET A 83 -0.91 -0.73 5.65
N LEU A 84 -0.29 -1.59 6.43
CA LEU A 84 0.22 -2.86 5.95
C LEU A 84 -0.69 -3.97 6.44
N PHE A 85 -1.20 -4.77 5.50
CA PHE A 85 -2.14 -5.86 5.80
C PHE A 85 -1.52 -7.20 5.45
N ARG A 86 -1.86 -8.23 6.24
CA ARG A 86 -1.62 -9.62 5.89
C ARG A 86 -2.74 -10.47 6.47
N GLY A 87 -3.36 -11.29 5.62
CA GLY A 87 -4.45 -12.14 6.07
C GLY A 87 -5.61 -11.39 6.67
N GLY A 88 -5.87 -10.18 6.18
CA GLY A 88 -6.93 -9.32 6.68
C GLY A 88 -6.59 -8.55 7.96
N LEU A 89 -5.40 -8.74 8.51
CA LEU A 89 -4.97 -8.08 9.74
C LEU A 89 -4.03 -6.92 9.43
N ILE A 90 -4.18 -5.83 10.18
CA ILE A 90 -3.30 -4.67 10.07
C ILE A 90 -2.04 -4.95 10.88
N LEU A 91 -0.90 -4.96 10.19
CA LEU A 91 0.39 -5.19 10.84
C LEU A 91 1.06 -3.89 11.26
N ASP A 92 0.80 -2.80 10.53
CA ASP A 92 1.38 -1.51 10.84
C ASP A 92 0.57 -0.38 10.20
N THR A 93 0.69 0.82 10.75
CA THR A 93 -0.01 2.00 10.27
C THR A 93 0.93 3.21 10.34
N PHE A 94 0.99 3.97 9.26
CA PHE A 94 1.74 5.22 9.18
C PHE A 94 0.77 6.33 8.86
N VAL A 95 0.62 7.28 9.78
CA VAL A 95 -0.25 8.44 9.57
C VAL A 95 0.61 9.61 9.12
N GLY A 96 0.22 10.22 8.01
CA GLY A 96 1.01 11.27 7.39
C GLY A 96 2.05 10.72 6.43
N LEU A 97 2.87 11.60 5.86
CA LEU A 97 3.89 11.19 4.89
C LEU A 97 4.99 10.38 5.61
N PRO A 98 5.12 9.09 5.32
CA PRO A 98 6.11 8.29 6.01
C PRO A 98 7.51 8.62 5.51
N HIS A 99 8.49 8.49 6.39
CA HIS A 99 9.89 8.60 5.97
C HIS A 99 10.21 7.40 5.06
N PRO A 100 10.78 7.64 3.86
CA PRO A 100 11.01 6.55 2.91
C PRO A 100 11.84 5.41 3.49
N ARG A 101 12.84 5.72 4.29
CA ARG A 101 13.71 4.72 4.89
C ARG A 101 12.96 3.86 5.90
N THR A 102 12.11 4.48 6.69
CA THR A 102 11.31 3.76 7.68
C THR A 102 10.31 2.82 7.02
N LEU A 103 9.64 3.32 5.98
CA LEU A 103 8.68 2.49 5.25
C LEU A 103 9.39 1.32 4.58
N ARG A 104 10.51 1.58 3.92
CA ARG A 104 11.27 0.52 3.25
C ARG A 104 11.77 -0.53 4.24
N ALA A 105 12.28 -0.10 5.40
CA ALA A 105 12.75 -1.03 6.41
C ALA A 105 11.63 -1.94 6.89
N ARG A 106 10.42 -1.39 7.04
CA ARG A 106 9.30 -2.17 7.49
C ARG A 106 8.84 -3.17 6.42
N LEU A 107 8.85 -2.74 5.17
CA LEU A 107 8.53 -3.64 4.05
C LEU A 107 9.54 -4.78 3.95
N ASP A 108 10.84 -4.48 4.10
CA ASP A 108 11.87 -5.52 4.06
C ASP A 108 11.71 -6.52 5.19
N GLU A 109 11.24 -6.06 6.34
CA GLU A 109 11.00 -6.90 7.51
C GLU A 109 9.85 -7.87 7.28
N LEU A 110 8.79 -7.42 6.61
CA LEU A 110 7.53 -8.15 6.50
C LEU A 110 7.38 -8.88 5.18
N ALA A 111 8.01 -8.39 4.10
CA ALA A 111 7.87 -9.00 2.79
C ALA A 111 8.72 -10.27 2.70
N PRO A 112 8.28 -11.26 1.89
CA PRO A 112 9.12 -12.42 1.64
C PRO A 112 10.37 -12.01 0.87
N ALA A 113 11.40 -12.83 0.94
CA ALA A 113 12.64 -12.59 0.22
C ALA A 113 12.40 -12.54 -1.29
N PRO A 114 13.23 -11.79 -2.05
CA PRO A 114 13.09 -11.77 -3.50
C PRO A 114 13.22 -13.17 -4.09
N ALA A 115 12.45 -13.42 -5.15
CA ALA A 115 12.53 -14.68 -5.87
C ALA A 115 13.97 -14.86 -6.39
N GLY A 116 14.52 -16.06 -6.21
CA GLY A 116 15.87 -16.37 -6.64
C GLY A 116 16.96 -15.88 -5.69
N ALA A 117 16.58 -15.23 -4.58
CA ALA A 117 17.57 -14.87 -3.57
C ALA A 117 18.17 -16.13 -2.99
N ALA A 118 19.49 -16.20 -2.97
CA ALA A 118 20.17 -17.32 -2.38
C ALA A 118 19.99 -17.30 -0.88
N VAL A 119 19.56 -18.41 -0.34
CA VAL A 119 19.48 -18.58 1.10
C VAL A 119 20.67 -19.43 1.50
N PRO A 120 21.58 -18.88 2.30
CA PRO A 120 22.73 -19.68 2.72
C PRO A 120 22.26 -20.91 3.48
N ALA A 121 22.89 -21.99 3.16
CA ALA A 121 22.60 -23.23 3.86
C ALA A 121 23.02 -23.13 5.32
#